data_4badf87ff45caeed6f708beed094f67d
#
_entry.id   4badf87ff45caeed6f708beed094f67d
#
_cell.length_a   1.000
_cell.length_b   1.000
_cell.length_c   1.000
_cell.angle_alpha   90.00
_cell.angle_beta   90.00
_cell.angle_gamma   90.00
#
_symmetry.space_group_name_H-M   'P 1'
#
loop_
_entity.id
_entity.type
_entity.pdbx_description
1 polymer ?
#
loop_
_entity_poly.entity_id
_entity_poly.type
_entity_poly.pdbx_seq_one_letter_code
_entity_poly.pdbx_strand_id
1 'polypeptide(L)'
;MNPNKKRLRRTMMFLNAQKPGLIKDPYIYKPDSIMLDLEDAVAEKEKDSARFSLFHALKEINYRGIECIVRINGLDSDLWEEDIRCAVAGGADGIRIPKTETAEDVKKVEKAVEEAEKEFDIEPGKVLIMAALESAKGVLNALDICKASDRLFGIALSGGDYTKDLQTHITGTGVELMGARQHMIIAARAAGVQCFDTVYTDLDDMDGFVKDVETIHLMGFDGKSIINPRQIAPVHKIYTPSQKEIIFAQKVVKEIDEKKALGIGVFTVDGKMIDIAFYDGAKRTIELAKASGVLKEAVSYTHLTLPTIA
;
A
#
# COMPACT_ATOMS: atom_id res chain seq x y z
N MET A 1 -3.54 12.50 -13.05
CA MET A 1 -3.07 11.76 -11.85
C MET A 1 -3.56 10.33 -12.00
N ASN A 2 -2.67 9.34 -11.90
CA ASN A 2 -3.01 7.92 -12.06
C ASN A 2 -4.05 7.52 -10.97
N PRO A 3 -5.24 7.02 -11.32
CA PRO A 3 -6.29 6.68 -10.35
C PRO A 3 -5.85 5.59 -9.37
N ASN A 4 -4.92 4.73 -9.76
CA ASN A 4 -4.39 3.67 -8.91
C ASN A 4 -3.48 4.18 -7.79
N LYS A 5 -3.04 5.44 -7.81
CA LYS A 5 -2.17 6.01 -6.75
C LYS A 5 -2.84 5.97 -5.37
N LYS A 6 -4.17 6.11 -5.31
CA LYS A 6 -4.97 6.08 -4.05
C LYS A 6 -5.73 4.77 -3.82
N ARG A 7 -5.27 3.67 -4.42
CA ARG A 7 -5.89 2.36 -4.25
C ARG A 7 -5.83 1.89 -2.78
N LEU A 8 -6.79 1.05 -2.38
CA LEU A 8 -6.78 0.35 -1.10
C LEU A 8 -5.67 -0.71 -1.08
N ARG A 9 -4.79 -0.67 -0.07
CA ARG A 9 -3.63 -1.58 0.08
C ARG A 9 -3.41 -1.95 1.55
N ARG A 10 -4.39 -2.65 2.15
CA ARG A 10 -4.28 -3.12 3.55
C ARG A 10 -3.23 -4.20 3.70
N THR A 11 -3.11 -5.08 2.68
CA THR A 11 -2.15 -6.18 2.66
C THR A 11 -1.34 -6.18 1.37
N MET A 12 -0.02 -6.30 1.52
CA MET A 12 0.94 -6.52 0.43
C MET A 12 1.64 -7.86 0.68
N MET A 13 1.23 -8.91 -0.02
CA MET A 13 1.71 -10.27 0.20
C MET A 13 2.96 -10.55 -0.62
N PHE A 14 4.10 -10.79 0.06
CA PHE A 14 5.35 -11.17 -0.59
C PHE A 14 5.30 -12.59 -1.14
N LEU A 15 5.75 -12.74 -2.38
CA LEU A 15 5.83 -14.00 -3.11
C LEU A 15 7.18 -14.08 -3.83
N ASN A 16 7.94 -15.13 -3.58
CA ASN A 16 9.19 -15.38 -4.31
C ASN A 16 8.88 -15.64 -5.79
N ALA A 17 9.36 -14.78 -6.70
CA ALA A 17 9.09 -14.84 -8.12
C ALA A 17 9.70 -16.08 -8.81
N GLN A 18 10.73 -16.69 -8.23
CA GLN A 18 11.33 -17.93 -8.71
C GLN A 18 10.42 -19.16 -8.50
N LYS A 19 9.41 -19.08 -7.61
CA LYS A 19 8.57 -20.24 -7.24
C LYS A 19 7.21 -20.18 -7.91
N PRO A 20 7.00 -20.83 -9.08
CA PRO A 20 5.73 -20.82 -9.81
C PRO A 20 4.54 -21.24 -8.94
N GLY A 21 4.73 -22.18 -8.01
CA GLY A 21 3.68 -22.62 -7.08
C GLY A 21 3.13 -21.53 -6.15
N LEU A 22 3.90 -20.45 -5.89
CA LEU A 22 3.46 -19.32 -5.07
C LEU A 22 2.79 -18.23 -5.91
N ILE A 23 3.26 -18.03 -7.16
CA ILE A 23 2.84 -16.89 -7.99
C ILE A 23 1.65 -17.20 -8.90
N LYS A 24 1.29 -18.48 -9.10
CA LYS A 24 0.26 -18.87 -10.07
C LYS A 24 -1.18 -18.50 -9.67
N ASP A 25 -1.52 -18.52 -8.37
CA ASP A 25 -2.90 -18.40 -7.90
C ASP A 25 -3.07 -17.66 -6.55
N PRO A 26 -2.27 -16.62 -6.23
CA PRO A 26 -2.38 -15.90 -4.95
C PRO A 26 -3.74 -15.20 -4.78
N TYR A 27 -4.49 -14.99 -5.87
CA TYR A 27 -5.81 -14.39 -5.86
C TYR A 27 -6.85 -15.19 -5.06
N ILE A 28 -6.63 -16.48 -4.80
CA ILE A 28 -7.55 -17.29 -3.97
C ILE A 28 -7.58 -16.81 -2.53
N TYR A 29 -6.49 -16.20 -2.04
CA TYR A 29 -6.37 -15.66 -0.69
C TYR A 29 -6.87 -14.22 -0.56
N LYS A 30 -7.08 -13.52 -1.69
CA LYS A 30 -7.60 -12.15 -1.79
C LYS A 30 -6.80 -11.09 -1.02
N PRO A 31 -5.46 -11.03 -1.15
CA PRO A 31 -4.72 -9.87 -0.69
C PRO A 31 -5.12 -8.64 -1.52
N ASP A 32 -4.91 -7.42 -1.01
CA ASP A 32 -5.15 -6.21 -1.80
C ASP A 32 -4.07 -6.02 -2.88
N SER A 33 -2.81 -6.38 -2.55
CA SER A 33 -1.67 -6.37 -3.49
C SER A 33 -0.78 -7.59 -3.28
N ILE A 34 -0.10 -8.03 -4.33
CA ILE A 34 1.00 -8.99 -4.26
C ILE A 34 2.33 -8.30 -4.56
N MET A 35 3.37 -8.73 -3.86
CA MET A 35 4.73 -8.28 -4.03
C MET A 35 5.55 -9.41 -4.64
N LEU A 36 5.78 -9.35 -5.95
CA LEU A 36 6.58 -10.35 -6.68
C LEU A 36 8.06 -9.99 -6.48
N ASP A 37 8.77 -10.85 -5.77
CA ASP A 37 10.09 -10.54 -5.25
C ASP A 37 11.20 -11.12 -6.14
N LEU A 38 12.09 -10.25 -6.63
CA LEU A 38 13.31 -10.58 -7.36
C LEU A 38 14.58 -10.39 -6.51
N GLU A 39 14.48 -9.81 -5.31
CA GLU A 39 15.61 -9.47 -4.46
C GLU A 39 15.98 -10.62 -3.49
N ASP A 40 15.92 -10.39 -2.19
CA ASP A 40 16.45 -11.26 -1.15
C ASP A 40 15.86 -12.68 -1.12
N ALA A 41 14.61 -12.85 -1.54
CA ALA A 41 13.98 -14.17 -1.61
C ALA A 41 14.54 -15.06 -2.74
N VAL A 42 15.31 -14.50 -3.67
CA VAL A 42 15.85 -15.19 -4.85
C VAL A 42 17.37 -15.30 -4.76
N ALA A 43 17.89 -16.52 -4.83
CA ALA A 43 19.33 -16.74 -4.84
C ALA A 43 19.97 -16.11 -6.09
N GLU A 44 21.22 -15.63 -5.95
CA GLU A 44 21.95 -14.91 -7.02
C GLU A 44 21.98 -15.66 -8.36
N LYS A 45 22.31 -16.93 -8.32
CA LYS A 45 22.34 -17.82 -9.52
C LYS A 45 20.99 -18.04 -10.18
N GLU A 46 19.89 -17.66 -9.55
CA GLU A 46 18.52 -17.89 -10.01
C GLU A 46 17.80 -16.58 -10.43
N LYS A 47 18.51 -15.45 -10.41
CA LYS A 47 17.91 -14.14 -10.75
C LYS A 47 17.30 -14.13 -12.15
N ASP A 48 18.00 -14.69 -13.15
CA ASP A 48 17.50 -14.75 -14.52
C ASP A 48 16.27 -15.67 -14.67
N SER A 49 16.28 -16.82 -14.01
CA SER A 49 15.12 -17.72 -14.02
C SER A 49 13.91 -17.13 -13.29
N ALA A 50 14.15 -16.32 -12.25
CA ALA A 50 13.09 -15.60 -11.55
C ALA A 50 12.48 -14.50 -12.43
N ARG A 51 13.30 -13.73 -13.18
CA ARG A 51 12.81 -12.75 -14.16
C ARG A 51 11.97 -13.41 -15.24
N PHE A 52 12.43 -14.53 -15.81
CA PHE A 52 11.68 -15.28 -16.79
C PHE A 52 10.32 -15.74 -16.24
N SER A 53 10.30 -16.32 -15.06
CA SER A 53 9.07 -16.76 -14.40
C SER A 53 8.12 -15.59 -14.12
N LEU A 54 8.66 -14.46 -13.63
CA LEU A 54 7.92 -13.22 -13.37
C LEU A 54 7.22 -12.70 -14.63
N PHE A 55 7.98 -12.56 -15.73
CA PHE A 55 7.46 -12.04 -17.00
C PHE A 55 6.27 -12.87 -17.48
N HIS A 56 6.43 -14.19 -17.54
CA HIS A 56 5.36 -15.07 -18.00
C HIS A 56 4.17 -15.10 -17.03
N ALA A 57 4.42 -15.02 -15.72
CA ALA A 57 3.33 -14.94 -14.75
C ALA A 57 2.51 -13.66 -14.92
N LEU A 58 3.15 -12.51 -15.09
CA LEU A 58 2.46 -11.23 -15.33
C LEU A 58 1.69 -11.20 -16.64
N LYS A 59 2.20 -11.85 -17.70
CA LYS A 59 1.57 -11.91 -19.02
C LYS A 59 0.38 -12.86 -19.08
N GLU A 60 0.50 -14.05 -18.48
CA GLU A 60 -0.41 -15.16 -18.71
C GLU A 60 -1.45 -15.34 -17.60
N ILE A 61 -1.15 -14.86 -16.37
CA ILE A 61 -2.04 -15.07 -15.23
C ILE A 61 -2.98 -13.88 -15.05
N ASN A 62 -4.27 -14.15 -15.08
CA ASN A 62 -5.25 -13.17 -14.66
C ASN A 62 -5.33 -13.11 -13.11
N TYR A 63 -4.68 -12.13 -12.50
CA TYR A 63 -4.70 -11.92 -11.06
C TYR A 63 -6.00 -11.29 -10.52
N ARG A 64 -7.06 -11.24 -11.35
CA ARG A 64 -8.42 -10.83 -10.96
C ARG A 64 -8.51 -9.46 -10.31
N GLY A 65 -7.71 -8.52 -10.80
CA GLY A 65 -7.69 -7.14 -10.29
C GLY A 65 -6.86 -6.94 -9.02
N ILE A 66 -6.15 -7.97 -8.54
CA ILE A 66 -5.12 -7.78 -7.51
C ILE A 66 -3.95 -7.02 -8.11
N GLU A 67 -3.47 -6.02 -7.39
CA GLU A 67 -2.33 -5.21 -7.80
C GLU A 67 -1.04 -6.04 -7.74
N CYS A 68 -0.26 -6.00 -8.82
CA CYS A 68 1.01 -6.71 -8.96
C CYS A 68 2.17 -5.70 -8.88
N ILE A 69 2.89 -5.70 -7.77
CA ILE A 69 4.08 -4.87 -7.55
C ILE A 69 5.32 -5.77 -7.61
N VAL A 70 6.36 -5.32 -8.28
CA VAL A 70 7.63 -6.06 -8.38
C VAL A 70 8.68 -5.41 -7.50
N ARG A 71 9.25 -6.16 -6.54
CA ARG A 71 10.45 -5.72 -5.83
C ARG A 71 11.67 -6.09 -6.67
N ILE A 72 12.36 -5.09 -7.18
CA ILE A 72 13.58 -5.21 -7.98
C ILE A 72 14.80 -5.46 -7.10
N ASN A 73 15.92 -5.86 -7.69
CA ASN A 73 17.21 -5.90 -7.00
C ASN A 73 17.69 -4.50 -6.61
N GLY A 74 18.62 -4.43 -5.67
CA GLY A 74 19.18 -3.17 -5.17
C GLY A 74 19.86 -2.35 -6.27
N LEU A 75 19.84 -1.01 -6.14
CA LEU A 75 20.43 -0.08 -7.11
C LEU A 75 21.97 -0.12 -7.13
N ASP A 76 22.57 -0.83 -6.20
CA ASP A 76 24.00 -1.15 -6.12
C ASP A 76 24.40 -2.42 -6.92
N SER A 77 23.42 -3.15 -7.47
CA SER A 77 23.62 -4.29 -8.36
C SER A 77 23.54 -3.88 -9.84
N ASP A 78 23.96 -4.76 -10.76
CA ASP A 78 23.79 -4.59 -12.20
C ASP A 78 22.45 -5.17 -12.71
N LEU A 79 21.54 -5.57 -11.82
CA LEU A 79 20.34 -6.33 -12.16
C LEU A 79 19.07 -5.48 -12.23
N TRP A 80 19.00 -4.36 -11.52
CA TRP A 80 17.77 -3.59 -11.29
C TRP A 80 17.15 -3.01 -12.57
N GLU A 81 17.96 -2.59 -13.55
CA GLU A 81 17.46 -2.04 -14.82
C GLU A 81 16.72 -3.10 -15.63
N GLU A 82 17.30 -4.30 -15.72
CA GLU A 82 16.68 -5.42 -16.41
C GLU A 82 15.44 -5.94 -15.68
N ASP A 83 15.43 -5.88 -14.34
CA ASP A 83 14.24 -6.20 -13.54
C ASP A 83 13.09 -5.24 -13.86
N ILE A 84 13.37 -3.93 -13.99
CA ILE A 84 12.37 -2.91 -14.37
C ILE A 84 11.84 -3.20 -15.78
N ARG A 85 12.72 -3.41 -16.76
CA ARG A 85 12.32 -3.72 -18.12
C ARG A 85 11.42 -4.95 -18.17
N CYS A 86 11.80 -6.02 -17.47
CA CYS A 86 11.03 -7.25 -17.37
C CYS A 86 9.65 -7.01 -16.72
N ALA A 87 9.59 -6.28 -15.61
CA ALA A 87 8.35 -6.00 -14.89
C ALA A 87 7.39 -5.14 -15.72
N VAL A 88 7.89 -4.06 -16.34
CA VAL A 88 7.10 -3.16 -17.19
C VAL A 88 6.58 -3.92 -18.42
N ALA A 89 7.44 -4.64 -19.14
CA ALA A 89 7.06 -5.46 -20.27
C ALA A 89 6.04 -6.55 -19.91
N GLY A 90 6.15 -7.12 -18.70
CA GLY A 90 5.22 -8.10 -18.14
C GLY A 90 3.85 -7.52 -17.82
N GLY A 91 3.76 -6.21 -17.55
CA GLY A 91 2.52 -5.53 -17.20
C GLY A 91 2.32 -5.35 -15.69
N ALA A 92 3.40 -5.22 -14.93
CA ALA A 92 3.32 -4.88 -13.50
C ALA A 92 2.61 -3.54 -13.27
N ASP A 93 1.88 -3.43 -12.16
CA ASP A 93 1.21 -2.18 -11.76
C ASP A 93 2.19 -1.21 -11.07
N GLY A 94 3.28 -1.72 -10.49
CA GLY A 94 4.27 -0.90 -9.80
C GLY A 94 5.59 -1.60 -9.55
N ILE A 95 6.59 -0.77 -9.23
CA ILE A 95 7.96 -1.17 -8.86
C ILE A 95 8.19 -0.78 -7.41
N ARG A 96 8.69 -1.72 -6.60
CA ARG A 96 9.22 -1.45 -5.27
C ARG A 96 10.74 -1.38 -5.32
N ILE A 97 11.27 -0.23 -4.93
CA ILE A 97 12.71 -0.01 -4.80
C ILE A 97 13.16 -0.48 -3.41
N PRO A 98 14.03 -1.48 -3.29
CA PRO A 98 14.61 -1.84 -1.99
C PRO A 98 15.66 -0.81 -1.57
N LYS A 99 16.01 -0.77 -0.29
CA LYS A 99 17.13 -0.01 0.28
C LYS A 99 17.21 1.44 -0.20
N THR A 100 16.04 2.09 -0.36
CA THR A 100 15.96 3.49 -0.81
C THR A 100 16.47 4.42 0.29
N GLU A 101 17.45 5.25 -0.02
CA GLU A 101 18.05 6.19 0.94
C GLU A 101 17.90 7.65 0.57
N THR A 102 17.67 7.96 -0.71
CA THR A 102 17.65 9.33 -1.22
C THR A 102 16.53 9.57 -2.24
N ALA A 103 16.18 10.83 -2.46
CA ALA A 103 15.27 11.24 -3.54
C ALA A 103 15.85 10.88 -4.94
N GLU A 104 17.16 10.88 -5.09
CA GLU A 104 17.83 10.55 -6.36
C GLU A 104 17.65 9.05 -6.70
N ASP A 105 17.57 8.16 -5.72
CA ASP A 105 17.29 6.74 -5.95
C ASP A 105 15.92 6.57 -6.64
N VAL A 106 14.91 7.32 -6.16
CA VAL A 106 13.57 7.31 -6.76
C VAL A 106 13.58 7.87 -8.17
N LYS A 107 14.26 9.00 -8.41
CA LYS A 107 14.36 9.62 -9.74
C LYS A 107 15.10 8.72 -10.74
N LYS A 108 16.15 8.02 -10.28
CA LYS A 108 16.89 7.07 -11.11
C LYS A 108 15.98 5.93 -11.59
N VAL A 109 15.15 5.38 -10.69
CA VAL A 109 14.18 4.33 -11.05
C VAL A 109 13.04 4.90 -11.90
N GLU A 110 12.52 6.09 -11.61
CA GLU A 110 11.50 6.74 -12.43
C GLU A 110 11.94 6.85 -13.89
N LYS A 111 13.17 7.32 -14.12
CA LYS A 111 13.74 7.42 -15.48
C LYS A 111 13.78 6.06 -16.18
N ALA A 112 14.25 5.02 -15.50
CA ALA A 112 14.29 3.68 -16.09
C ALA A 112 12.89 3.11 -16.38
N VAL A 113 11.89 3.40 -15.53
CA VAL A 113 10.49 3.05 -15.78
C VAL A 113 9.95 3.79 -17.02
N GLU A 114 10.24 5.08 -17.18
CA GLU A 114 9.83 5.86 -18.37
C GLU A 114 10.45 5.32 -19.65
N GLU A 115 11.73 4.97 -19.61
CA GLU A 115 12.43 4.35 -20.74
C GLU A 115 11.82 3.01 -21.12
N ALA A 116 11.49 2.18 -20.12
CA ALA A 116 10.85 0.89 -20.33
C ALA A 116 9.39 1.04 -20.83
N GLU A 117 8.59 1.95 -20.29
CA GLU A 117 7.24 2.25 -20.80
C GLU A 117 7.28 2.64 -22.27
N LYS A 118 8.25 3.48 -22.66
CA LYS A 118 8.45 3.89 -24.06
C LYS A 118 8.90 2.71 -24.94
N GLU A 119 9.84 1.87 -24.47
CA GLU A 119 10.36 0.73 -25.21
C GLU A 119 9.27 -0.28 -25.54
N PHE A 120 8.35 -0.53 -24.59
CA PHE A 120 7.31 -1.53 -24.70
C PHE A 120 5.92 -1.00 -25.07
N ASP A 121 5.83 0.26 -25.51
CA ASP A 121 4.59 0.92 -25.92
C ASP A 121 3.51 0.89 -24.81
N ILE A 122 3.92 1.11 -23.58
CA ILE A 122 3.07 1.23 -22.41
C ILE A 122 2.71 2.70 -22.19
N GLU A 123 1.46 2.94 -21.75
CA GLU A 123 0.98 4.30 -21.45
C GLU A 123 1.90 4.99 -20.42
N PRO A 124 2.45 6.19 -20.72
CA PRO A 124 3.30 6.90 -19.79
C PRO A 124 2.62 7.18 -18.45
N GLY A 125 3.31 6.89 -17.36
CA GLY A 125 2.77 7.07 -16.00
C GLY A 125 1.89 5.93 -15.50
N LYS A 126 1.77 4.84 -16.23
CA LYS A 126 1.00 3.67 -15.83
C LYS A 126 1.64 2.96 -14.66
N VAL A 127 2.94 2.71 -14.70
CA VAL A 127 3.67 1.99 -13.66
C VAL A 127 4.01 2.92 -12.51
N LEU A 128 3.54 2.59 -11.31
CA LEU A 128 3.76 3.35 -10.09
C LEU A 128 5.07 2.93 -9.40
N ILE A 129 5.51 3.73 -8.44
CA ILE A 129 6.73 3.48 -7.65
C ILE A 129 6.41 3.45 -6.17
N MET A 130 7.08 2.56 -5.45
CA MET A 130 7.08 2.45 -4.00
C MET A 130 8.51 2.38 -3.50
N ALA A 131 8.88 3.12 -2.47
CA ALA A 131 10.20 3.10 -1.88
C ALA A 131 10.21 2.33 -0.55
N ALA A 132 11.15 1.40 -0.39
CA ALA A 132 11.36 0.71 0.88
C ALA A 132 12.51 1.38 1.65
N LEU A 133 12.20 1.83 2.87
CA LEU A 133 13.17 2.46 3.78
C LEU A 133 13.68 1.39 4.75
N GLU A 134 14.97 1.14 4.67
CA GLU A 134 15.63 -0.02 5.29
C GLU A 134 16.85 0.37 6.12
N SER A 135 17.17 1.68 6.19
CA SER A 135 18.29 2.24 6.95
C SER A 135 17.89 3.51 7.70
N ALA A 136 18.70 3.90 8.68
CA ALA A 136 18.55 5.17 9.40
C ALA A 136 18.58 6.37 8.43
N LYS A 137 19.47 6.32 7.43
CA LYS A 137 19.57 7.37 6.39
C LYS A 137 18.29 7.47 5.57
N GLY A 138 17.74 6.33 5.10
CA GLY A 138 16.49 6.30 4.35
C GLY A 138 15.32 6.86 5.17
N VAL A 139 15.22 6.47 6.44
CA VAL A 139 14.19 6.98 7.34
C VAL A 139 14.32 8.49 7.55
N LEU A 140 15.53 9.02 7.80
CA LEU A 140 15.74 10.47 7.97
C LEU A 140 15.42 11.27 6.70
N ASN A 141 15.62 10.71 5.52
CA ASN A 141 15.32 11.34 4.24
C ASN A 141 13.88 11.06 3.73
N ALA A 142 13.03 10.45 4.55
CA ALA A 142 11.69 9.98 4.13
C ALA A 142 10.85 11.07 3.44
N LEU A 143 10.89 12.32 3.90
CA LEU A 143 10.11 13.40 3.30
C LEU A 143 10.57 13.74 1.88
N ASP A 144 11.87 13.81 1.66
CA ASP A 144 12.45 14.12 0.35
C ASP A 144 12.21 12.96 -0.63
N ILE A 145 12.32 11.72 -0.15
CA ILE A 145 11.97 10.51 -0.91
C ILE A 145 10.49 10.55 -1.30
N CYS A 146 9.58 10.87 -0.37
CA CYS A 146 8.15 10.95 -0.65
C CYS A 146 7.77 12.00 -1.70
N LYS A 147 8.57 13.05 -1.87
CA LYS A 147 8.34 14.14 -2.82
C LYS A 147 9.11 13.98 -4.14
N ALA A 148 9.91 12.93 -4.29
CA ALA A 148 10.86 12.79 -5.40
C ALA A 148 10.19 12.55 -6.76
N SER A 149 8.98 11.97 -6.79
CA SER A 149 8.28 11.60 -8.01
C SER A 149 6.76 11.63 -7.84
N ASP A 150 6.05 12.07 -8.86
CA ASP A 150 4.59 11.97 -8.92
C ASP A 150 4.10 10.52 -9.09
N ARG A 151 4.98 9.60 -9.51
CA ARG A 151 4.69 8.17 -9.60
C ARG A 151 4.77 7.47 -8.24
N LEU A 152 5.42 8.08 -7.24
CA LEU A 152 5.54 7.48 -5.91
C LEU A 152 4.18 7.47 -5.22
N PHE A 153 3.64 6.26 -5.01
CA PHE A 153 2.36 6.10 -4.30
C PHE A 153 2.55 5.89 -2.79
N GLY A 154 3.72 5.45 -2.36
CA GLY A 154 3.96 5.18 -0.96
C GLY A 154 5.38 4.79 -0.59
N ILE A 155 5.63 4.77 0.71
CA ILE A 155 6.84 4.28 1.33
C ILE A 155 6.53 3.10 2.25
N ALA A 156 7.48 2.18 2.42
CA ALA A 156 7.35 1.05 3.33
C ALA A 156 8.57 0.88 4.23
N LEU A 157 8.35 0.52 5.48
CA LEU A 157 9.43 0.08 6.37
C LEU A 157 9.82 -1.36 6.03
N SER A 158 11.12 -1.63 5.89
CA SER A 158 11.70 -2.98 5.90
C SER A 158 12.46 -3.19 7.21
N GLY A 159 11.78 -3.75 8.20
CA GLY A 159 12.28 -3.81 9.58
C GLY A 159 13.52 -4.66 9.77
N GLY A 160 13.72 -5.71 8.97
CA GLY A 160 14.88 -6.59 9.07
C GLY A 160 16.19 -5.84 8.83
N ASP A 161 16.34 -5.22 7.66
CA ASP A 161 17.55 -4.46 7.32
C ASP A 161 17.64 -3.18 8.13
N TYR A 162 16.52 -2.52 8.45
CA TYR A 162 16.51 -1.36 9.32
C TYR A 162 17.07 -1.64 10.71
N THR A 163 16.66 -2.73 11.36
CA THR A 163 17.19 -3.09 12.68
C THR A 163 18.65 -3.52 12.62
N LYS A 164 19.07 -4.16 11.53
CA LYS A 164 20.48 -4.48 11.28
C LYS A 164 21.32 -3.20 11.16
N ASP A 165 20.85 -2.20 10.40
CA ASP A 165 21.52 -0.91 10.25
C ASP A 165 21.62 -0.17 11.60
N LEU A 166 20.59 -0.24 12.44
CA LEU A 166 20.59 0.30 13.81
C LEU A 166 21.37 -0.53 14.82
N GLN A 167 22.02 -1.64 14.39
CA GLN A 167 22.77 -2.56 15.27
C GLN A 167 21.90 -3.14 16.40
N THR A 168 20.63 -3.44 16.11
CA THR A 168 19.68 -4.06 17.03
C THR A 168 18.96 -5.23 16.36
N HIS A 169 17.91 -5.76 16.97
CA HIS A 169 17.13 -6.87 16.44
C HIS A 169 15.64 -6.62 16.65
N ILE A 170 14.80 -7.28 15.85
CA ILE A 170 13.35 -7.21 16.00
C ILE A 170 12.93 -7.93 17.28
N THR A 171 12.10 -7.26 18.08
CA THR A 171 11.52 -7.81 19.31
C THR A 171 10.01 -7.99 19.17
N GLY A 172 9.40 -8.81 20.04
CA GLY A 172 7.94 -8.96 20.09
C GLY A 172 7.20 -7.69 20.51
N THR A 173 7.91 -6.68 21.03
CA THR A 173 7.32 -5.38 21.41
C THR A 173 7.34 -4.35 20.30
N GLY A 174 8.21 -4.50 19.29
CA GLY A 174 8.39 -3.56 18.19
C GLY A 174 8.90 -2.18 18.59
N VAL A 175 9.42 -2.02 19.82
CA VAL A 175 9.90 -0.71 20.34
C VAL A 175 11.04 -0.14 19.49
N GLU A 176 11.88 -1.00 18.94
CA GLU A 176 12.99 -0.65 18.05
C GLU A 176 12.55 -0.03 16.72
N LEU A 177 11.30 -0.29 16.31
CA LEU A 177 10.72 0.23 15.07
C LEU A 177 9.95 1.54 15.28
N MET A 178 9.60 1.90 16.51
CA MET A 178 8.68 3.01 16.80
C MET A 178 9.18 4.36 16.29
N GLY A 179 10.48 4.64 16.39
CA GLY A 179 11.08 5.87 15.89
C GLY A 179 10.92 6.01 14.36
N ALA A 180 11.22 4.95 13.61
CA ALA A 180 11.04 4.93 12.16
C ALA A 180 9.55 5.02 11.79
N ARG A 181 8.69 4.23 12.43
CA ARG A 181 7.25 4.22 12.19
C ARG A 181 6.65 5.64 12.33
N GLN A 182 6.96 6.36 13.41
CA GLN A 182 6.47 7.71 13.61
C GLN A 182 7.01 8.70 12.58
N HIS A 183 8.30 8.66 12.29
CA HIS A 183 8.93 9.55 11.31
C HIS A 183 8.35 9.34 9.91
N MET A 184 8.24 8.08 9.49
CA MET A 184 7.73 7.72 8.16
C MET A 184 6.27 8.11 7.97
N ILE A 185 5.40 7.90 8.96
CA ILE A 185 3.99 8.27 8.83
C ILE A 185 3.82 9.80 8.73
N ILE A 186 4.60 10.56 9.49
CA ILE A 186 4.60 12.03 9.41
C ILE A 186 5.06 12.49 8.03
N ALA A 187 6.16 11.95 7.51
CA ALA A 187 6.69 12.28 6.19
C ALA A 187 5.69 11.95 5.07
N ALA A 188 5.11 10.73 5.10
CA ALA A 188 4.13 10.29 4.13
C ALA A 188 2.87 11.18 4.12
N ARG A 189 2.34 11.55 5.30
CA ARG A 189 1.19 12.45 5.40
C ARG A 189 1.50 13.86 4.91
N ALA A 190 2.69 14.39 5.21
CA ALA A 190 3.14 15.69 4.71
C ALA A 190 3.28 15.73 3.18
N ALA A 191 3.62 14.60 2.55
CA ALA A 191 3.75 14.47 1.10
C ALA A 191 2.46 13.97 0.41
N GLY A 192 1.44 13.52 1.15
CA GLY A 192 0.19 13.01 0.60
C GLY A 192 0.30 11.63 -0.04
N VAL A 193 1.26 10.79 0.39
CA VAL A 193 1.47 9.41 -0.07
C VAL A 193 1.10 8.40 1.02
N GLN A 194 0.99 7.13 0.64
CA GLN A 194 0.68 6.04 1.56
C GLN A 194 1.93 5.59 2.33
N CYS A 195 1.71 5.02 3.51
CA CYS A 195 2.77 4.46 4.36
C CYS A 195 2.41 3.04 4.79
N PHE A 196 3.36 2.13 4.61
CA PHE A 196 3.18 0.69 4.88
C PHE A 196 4.18 0.20 5.90
N ASP A 197 3.72 -0.71 6.76
CA ASP A 197 4.59 -1.29 7.77
C ASP A 197 5.26 -2.57 7.27
N THR A 198 6.29 -2.98 8.01
CA THR A 198 7.12 -4.16 7.75
C THR A 198 6.36 -5.48 7.94
N VAL A 199 6.98 -6.58 7.53
CA VAL A 199 6.49 -7.94 7.79
C VAL A 199 6.58 -8.32 9.27
N TYR A 200 5.73 -9.27 9.69
CA TYR A 200 5.81 -9.94 10.99
C TYR A 200 6.22 -11.39 10.73
N THR A 201 7.40 -11.76 11.19
CA THR A 201 8.06 -13.02 10.80
C THR A 201 7.72 -14.23 11.66
N ASP A 202 7.27 -14.00 12.90
CA ASP A 202 6.83 -15.10 13.77
C ASP A 202 5.39 -15.52 13.37
N LEU A 203 5.32 -16.58 12.56
CA LEU A 203 4.05 -17.10 12.05
C LEU A 203 3.25 -17.92 13.08
N ASP A 204 3.86 -18.26 14.20
CA ASP A 204 3.21 -18.99 15.27
C ASP A 204 2.63 -18.06 16.34
N ASP A 205 3.13 -16.80 16.44
CA ASP A 205 2.59 -15.76 17.32
C ASP A 205 1.54 -14.88 16.60
N MET A 206 0.38 -15.44 16.34
CA MET A 206 -0.73 -14.69 15.71
C MET A 206 -1.33 -13.63 16.64
N ASP A 207 -1.27 -13.78 17.94
CA ASP A 207 -1.75 -12.78 18.89
C ASP A 207 -0.85 -11.55 18.92
N GLY A 208 0.47 -11.74 18.89
CA GLY A 208 1.45 -10.66 18.73
C GLY A 208 1.30 -9.95 17.39
N PHE A 209 1.09 -10.72 16.32
CA PHE A 209 0.80 -10.15 14.99
C PHE A 209 -0.43 -9.22 15.00
N VAL A 210 -1.54 -9.66 15.60
CA VAL A 210 -2.77 -8.85 15.69
C VAL A 210 -2.52 -7.54 16.45
N LYS A 211 -1.82 -7.61 17.60
CA LYS A 211 -1.46 -6.41 18.39
C LYS A 211 -0.57 -5.45 17.62
N ASP A 212 0.40 -5.97 16.86
CA ASP A 212 1.25 -5.14 16.00
C ASP A 212 0.43 -4.44 14.91
N VAL A 213 -0.51 -5.15 14.26
CA VAL A 213 -1.42 -4.57 13.27
C VAL A 213 -2.32 -3.50 13.88
N GLU A 214 -2.89 -3.73 15.06
CA GLU A 214 -3.68 -2.73 15.79
C GLU A 214 -2.85 -1.48 16.09
N THR A 215 -1.60 -1.66 16.53
CA THR A 215 -0.68 -0.57 16.84
C THR A 215 -0.42 0.30 15.61
N ILE A 216 -0.03 -0.30 14.48
CA ILE A 216 0.27 0.47 13.27
C ILE A 216 -0.99 1.10 12.65
N HIS A 217 -2.14 0.46 12.78
CA HIS A 217 -3.42 1.04 12.35
C HIS A 217 -3.73 2.31 13.15
N LEU A 218 -3.57 2.28 14.48
CA LEU A 218 -3.73 3.45 15.36
C LEU A 218 -2.71 4.56 15.05
N MET A 219 -1.48 4.21 14.64
CA MET A 219 -0.48 5.18 14.19
C MET A 219 -0.82 5.82 12.85
N GLY A 220 -1.76 5.26 12.09
CA GLY A 220 -2.22 5.80 10.81
C GLY A 220 -1.58 5.20 9.58
N PHE A 221 -0.92 4.04 9.66
CA PHE A 221 -0.44 3.32 8.48
C PHE A 221 -1.60 2.91 7.57
N ASP A 222 -1.35 2.83 6.26
CA ASP A 222 -2.36 2.45 5.26
C ASP A 222 -2.47 0.94 5.09
N GLY A 223 -1.45 0.20 5.50
CA GLY A 223 -1.41 -1.26 5.41
C GLY A 223 -0.10 -1.86 5.90
N LYS A 224 0.03 -3.16 5.69
CA LYS A 224 1.15 -3.96 6.16
C LYS A 224 1.66 -4.92 5.10
N SER A 225 2.99 -5.06 5.02
CA SER A 225 3.63 -6.16 4.30
C SER A 225 3.38 -7.48 5.06
N ILE A 226 3.03 -8.54 4.32
CA ILE A 226 2.74 -9.85 4.88
C ILE A 226 3.48 -10.95 4.10
N ILE A 227 3.75 -12.08 4.76
CA ILE A 227 4.50 -13.21 4.18
C ILE A 227 3.71 -14.52 4.20
N ASN A 228 2.50 -14.52 4.78
CA ASN A 228 1.66 -15.71 4.87
C ASN A 228 0.19 -15.35 4.65
N PRO A 229 -0.58 -16.13 3.86
CA PRO A 229 -2.01 -15.89 3.65
C PRO A 229 -2.86 -15.83 4.93
N ARG A 230 -2.45 -16.53 6.02
CA ARG A 230 -3.14 -16.47 7.33
C ARG A 230 -3.18 -15.05 7.91
N GLN A 231 -2.23 -14.19 7.51
CA GLN A 231 -2.14 -12.81 7.97
C GLN A 231 -3.15 -11.86 7.30
N ILE A 232 -3.76 -12.26 6.17
CA ILE A 232 -4.68 -11.41 5.40
C ILE A 232 -5.95 -11.07 6.20
N ALA A 233 -6.64 -12.08 6.69
CA ALA A 233 -7.94 -11.89 7.35
C ALA A 233 -7.87 -11.00 8.61
N PRO A 234 -6.88 -11.14 9.52
CA PRO A 234 -6.71 -10.25 10.66
C PRO A 234 -6.45 -8.80 10.24
N VAL A 235 -5.57 -8.56 9.25
CA VAL A 235 -5.31 -7.20 8.74
C VAL A 235 -6.57 -6.60 8.14
N HIS A 236 -7.27 -7.32 7.27
CA HIS A 236 -8.50 -6.84 6.66
C HIS A 236 -9.57 -6.51 7.70
N LYS A 237 -9.70 -7.32 8.75
CA LYS A 237 -10.64 -7.07 9.84
C LYS A 237 -10.36 -5.76 10.57
N ILE A 238 -9.07 -5.47 10.88
CA ILE A 238 -8.67 -4.28 11.63
C ILE A 238 -8.79 -3.01 10.76
N TYR A 239 -8.42 -3.09 9.49
CA TYR A 239 -8.45 -1.94 8.57
C TYR A 239 -9.82 -1.66 7.94
N THR A 240 -10.79 -2.57 8.08
CA THR A 240 -12.14 -2.36 7.54
C THR A 240 -13.01 -1.68 8.59
N PRO A 241 -13.59 -0.50 8.31
CA PRO A 241 -14.44 0.19 9.28
C PRO A 241 -15.64 -0.66 9.69
N SER A 242 -15.95 -0.66 10.98
CA SER A 242 -17.15 -1.29 11.53
C SER A 242 -18.42 -0.53 11.11
N GLN A 243 -19.59 -1.21 11.15
CA GLN A 243 -20.87 -0.56 10.86
C GLN A 243 -21.14 0.65 11.76
N LYS A 244 -20.70 0.60 13.02
CA LYS A 244 -20.83 1.70 13.98
C LYS A 244 -20.02 2.92 13.55
N GLU A 245 -18.79 2.71 13.11
CA GLU A 245 -17.92 3.79 12.59
C GLU A 245 -18.45 4.37 11.30
N ILE A 246 -18.97 3.54 10.39
CA ILE A 246 -19.58 3.97 9.13
C ILE A 246 -20.79 4.86 9.39
N ILE A 247 -21.72 4.41 10.25
CA ILE A 247 -22.92 5.17 10.59
C ILE A 247 -22.55 6.51 11.25
N PHE A 248 -21.59 6.49 12.19
CA PHE A 248 -21.11 7.70 12.83
C PHE A 248 -20.46 8.66 11.82
N ALA A 249 -19.59 8.17 10.92
CA ALA A 249 -18.97 8.97 9.89
C ALA A 249 -19.99 9.60 8.93
N GLN A 250 -21.02 8.86 8.54
CA GLN A 250 -22.12 9.39 7.69
C GLN A 250 -22.89 10.51 8.40
N LYS A 251 -23.20 10.35 9.70
CA LYS A 251 -23.83 11.40 10.51
C LYS A 251 -22.94 12.64 10.59
N VAL A 252 -21.65 12.47 10.87
CA VAL A 252 -20.69 13.57 10.98
C VAL A 252 -20.63 14.37 9.68
N VAL A 253 -20.47 13.70 8.52
CA VAL A 253 -20.43 14.38 7.21
C VAL A 253 -21.71 15.16 6.97
N LYS A 254 -22.88 14.54 7.17
CA LYS A 254 -24.18 15.17 6.98
C LYS A 254 -24.36 16.41 7.86
N GLU A 255 -24.13 16.27 9.16
CA GLU A 255 -24.28 17.36 10.12
C GLU A 255 -23.30 18.53 9.85
N ILE A 256 -22.04 18.24 9.46
CA ILE A 256 -21.09 19.28 9.08
C ILE A 256 -21.59 20.05 7.85
N ASP A 257 -22.06 19.37 6.81
CA ASP A 257 -22.55 20.01 5.59
C ASP A 257 -23.77 20.91 5.89
N GLU A 258 -24.72 20.43 6.72
CA GLU A 258 -25.89 21.20 7.13
C GLU A 258 -25.54 22.40 8.03
N LYS A 259 -24.69 22.22 9.04
CA LYS A 259 -24.30 23.26 10.00
C LYS A 259 -23.40 24.31 9.38
N LYS A 260 -22.51 23.93 8.47
CA LYS A 260 -21.67 24.87 7.72
C LYS A 260 -22.51 25.86 6.92
N ALA A 261 -23.61 25.41 6.32
CA ALA A 261 -24.54 26.27 5.61
C ALA A 261 -25.24 27.30 6.51
N LEU A 262 -25.36 27.01 7.82
CA LEU A 262 -25.92 27.87 8.86
C LEU A 262 -24.88 28.73 9.60
N GLY A 263 -23.59 28.64 9.24
CA GLY A 263 -22.49 29.36 9.92
C GLY A 263 -22.13 28.80 11.31
N ILE A 264 -22.55 27.58 11.65
CA ILE A 264 -22.28 26.93 12.94
C ILE A 264 -21.00 26.10 12.83
N GLY A 265 -19.96 26.46 13.58
CA GLY A 265 -18.63 25.82 13.50
C GLY A 265 -18.44 24.63 14.44
N VAL A 266 -19.18 24.54 15.56
CA VAL A 266 -19.05 23.49 16.59
C VAL A 266 -20.45 23.03 17.01
N PHE A 267 -20.65 21.71 17.10
CA PHE A 267 -21.93 21.10 17.48
C PHE A 267 -21.70 19.70 18.06
N THR A 268 -22.79 18.98 18.36
CA THR A 268 -22.70 17.64 18.98
C THR A 268 -23.33 16.58 18.09
N VAL A 269 -22.62 15.47 17.87
CA VAL A 269 -23.13 14.25 17.22
C VAL A 269 -22.98 13.08 18.16
N ASP A 270 -24.09 12.40 18.47
CA ASP A 270 -24.13 11.26 19.41
C ASP A 270 -23.38 11.54 20.75
N GLY A 271 -23.53 12.77 21.29
CA GLY A 271 -22.90 13.20 22.53
C GLY A 271 -21.41 13.60 22.44
N LYS A 272 -20.81 13.58 21.24
CA LYS A 272 -19.43 13.99 21.00
C LYS A 272 -19.40 15.37 20.37
N MET A 273 -18.50 16.24 20.86
CA MET A 273 -18.24 17.54 20.22
C MET A 273 -17.56 17.33 18.87
N ILE A 274 -18.11 17.94 17.84
CA ILE A 274 -17.64 17.83 16.45
C ILE A 274 -17.43 19.25 15.90
N ASP A 275 -16.36 19.41 15.14
CA ASP A 275 -16.05 20.58 14.34
C ASP A 275 -15.58 20.17 12.92
N ILE A 276 -15.14 21.14 12.13
CA ILE A 276 -14.71 20.90 10.74
C ILE A 276 -13.51 19.95 10.64
N ALA A 277 -12.67 19.82 11.68
CA ALA A 277 -11.51 18.94 11.65
C ALA A 277 -11.90 17.45 11.56
N PHE A 278 -13.11 17.08 11.96
CA PHE A 278 -13.62 15.70 11.85
C PHE A 278 -14.08 15.33 10.43
N TYR A 279 -14.25 16.32 9.53
CA TYR A 279 -14.86 16.09 8.22
C TYR A 279 -14.05 15.14 7.33
N ASP A 280 -12.75 15.41 7.19
CA ASP A 280 -11.87 14.62 6.34
C ASP A 280 -11.68 13.19 6.88
N GLY A 281 -11.59 13.04 8.20
CA GLY A 281 -11.55 11.74 8.86
C GLY A 281 -12.81 10.93 8.62
N ALA A 282 -13.99 11.55 8.73
CA ALA A 282 -15.26 10.90 8.46
C ALA A 282 -15.42 10.50 6.98
N LYS A 283 -15.03 11.37 6.05
CA LYS A 283 -14.99 11.04 4.62
C LYS A 283 -14.06 9.87 4.33
N ARG A 284 -12.86 9.86 4.91
CA ARG A 284 -11.91 8.75 4.74
C ARG A 284 -12.51 7.42 5.25
N THR A 285 -13.21 7.43 6.38
CA THR A 285 -13.91 6.23 6.89
C THR A 285 -14.94 5.71 5.88
N ILE A 286 -15.73 6.59 5.29
CA ILE A 286 -16.73 6.23 4.27
C ILE A 286 -16.05 5.68 3.01
N GLU A 287 -14.98 6.30 2.54
CA GLU A 287 -14.20 5.84 1.38
C GLU A 287 -13.59 4.46 1.61
N LEU A 288 -13.00 4.22 2.80
CA LEU A 288 -12.48 2.91 3.19
C LEU A 288 -13.59 1.86 3.24
N ALA A 289 -14.76 2.20 3.75
CA ALA A 289 -15.91 1.29 3.79
C ALA A 289 -16.38 0.90 2.38
N LYS A 290 -16.43 1.86 1.45
CA LYS A 290 -16.75 1.60 0.04
C LYS A 290 -15.69 0.72 -0.62
N ALA A 291 -14.42 1.09 -0.50
CA ALA A 291 -13.30 0.36 -1.08
C ALA A 291 -13.19 -1.08 -0.52
N SER A 292 -13.56 -1.29 0.76
CA SER A 292 -13.62 -2.60 1.39
C SER A 292 -14.88 -3.40 1.05
N GLY A 293 -15.82 -2.84 0.28
CA GLY A 293 -17.08 -3.50 -0.14
C GLY A 293 -18.10 -3.68 0.98
N VAL A 294 -17.91 -3.05 2.17
CA VAL A 294 -18.85 -3.13 3.30
C VAL A 294 -19.91 -2.03 3.27
N LEU A 295 -19.72 -1.01 2.46
CA LEU A 295 -20.70 0.02 2.14
C LEU A 295 -20.89 0.05 0.62
N LYS A 296 -22.08 -0.33 0.16
CA LYS A 296 -22.45 -0.23 -1.25
C LYS A 296 -22.68 1.25 -1.61
N GLU A 297 -22.25 1.67 -2.80
CA GLU A 297 -22.67 2.96 -3.33
C GLU A 297 -24.20 2.95 -3.44
N ALA A 298 -24.85 4.05 -2.99
CA ALA A 298 -26.27 4.22 -3.23
C ALA A 298 -26.47 4.24 -4.75
N VAL A 299 -27.14 3.21 -5.29
CA VAL A 299 -27.58 3.22 -6.67
C VAL A 299 -28.59 4.36 -6.77
N SER A 300 -28.22 5.44 -7.44
CA SER A 300 -29.13 6.52 -7.76
C SER A 300 -30.19 5.97 -8.71
N TYR A 301 -31.30 5.54 -8.16
CA TYR A 301 -32.52 5.25 -8.94
C TYR A 301 -33.14 6.58 -9.36
N THR A 302 -32.53 7.27 -10.31
CA THR A 302 -33.21 8.27 -11.14
C THR A 302 -33.79 7.52 -12.31
N HIS A 303 -35.14 7.59 -12.39
CA HIS A 303 -36.02 7.09 -13.46
C HIS A 303 -36.41 5.60 -13.43
N LEU A 304 -37.33 5.26 -12.52
CA LEU A 304 -38.45 4.40 -12.90
C LEU A 304 -39.69 5.26 -13.00
N THR A 305 -39.97 5.80 -14.17
CA THR A 305 -41.32 6.26 -14.55
C THR A 305 -42.21 5.02 -14.57
N LEU A 306 -43.15 4.94 -13.64
CA LEU A 306 -44.20 3.96 -13.68
C LEU A 306 -45.02 4.19 -15.00
N PRO A 307 -45.33 3.15 -15.77
CA PRO A 307 -46.25 3.31 -16.88
C PRO A 307 -47.62 3.68 -16.34
N THR A 308 -48.14 4.83 -16.76
CA THR A 308 -49.52 5.23 -16.53
C THR A 308 -50.42 4.23 -17.26
N ILE A 309 -51.17 3.45 -16.51
CA ILE A 309 -52.22 2.61 -17.06
C ILE A 309 -53.37 3.56 -17.36
N ALA A 310 -53.70 3.70 -18.66
CA ALA A 310 -54.91 4.31 -19.17
C ALA A 310 -56.01 3.25 -19.26
#